data_0d119009dfd256905c822dca511d1e3a
#
_entry.id   0d119009dfd256905c822dca511d1e3a
#
_cell.length_a   1.000
_cell.length_b   1.000
_cell.length_c   1.000
_cell.angle_alpha   90.00
_cell.angle_beta   90.00
_cell.angle_gamma   90.00
#
_symmetry.space_group_name_H-M   'P 1'
#
loop_
_entity.id
_entity.type
_entity.pdbx_description
1 polymer ?
#
loop_
_entity_poly.entity_id
_entity_poly.type
_entity_poly.pdbx_seq_one_letter_code
_entity_poly.pdbx_strand_id
1 'polypeptide(L)'
;MEEINLYDLLRFYAKRWLTIAIAAMIGAIISITYTYFIQQPQYKSSATILLVGADHSSSNQGSVTLNNYVKLFTSRRVLDPVITNNDYSEDYKTLSGNTTAENVKNTDIINVSMSTSNPKTSKALLESAIQEFEKQSKSLYGNSSVKISVVDSADIPNGPSNIKPLQQIGLVAAASVALAVIVLFFIYDYRKSQLTAQTKPKIAKYN
;
A
#
# COMPACT_ATOMS: atom_id res chain seq x y z
N MET A 1 -25.43 18.44 31.68
CA MET A 1 -25.21 17.73 30.42
C MET A 1 -26.37 16.76 30.29
N GLU A 2 -27.17 16.82 29.23
CA GLU A 2 -28.24 15.86 29.02
C GLU A 2 -27.63 14.54 28.59
N GLU A 3 -28.00 13.47 29.26
CA GLU A 3 -27.54 12.11 28.90
C GLU A 3 -28.12 11.74 27.54
N ILE A 4 -27.22 11.35 26.63
CA ILE A 4 -27.61 10.82 25.31
C ILE A 4 -28.14 9.40 25.53
N ASN A 5 -29.46 9.22 25.34
CA ASN A 5 -30.06 7.89 25.44
C ASN A 5 -29.67 7.09 24.21
N LEU A 6 -28.85 6.05 24.40
CA LEU A 6 -28.34 5.17 23.36
C LEU A 6 -29.46 4.50 22.55
N TYR A 7 -30.57 4.17 23.21
CA TYR A 7 -31.73 3.56 22.55
C TYR A 7 -32.41 4.49 21.55
N ASP A 8 -32.56 5.78 21.91
CA ASP A 8 -33.14 6.79 21.02
C ASP A 8 -32.25 7.07 19.82
N LEU A 9 -30.93 7.05 20.03
CA LEU A 9 -29.94 7.20 18.97
C LEU A 9 -29.99 6.02 17.98
N LEU A 10 -30.04 4.77 18.49
CA LEU A 10 -30.18 3.59 17.64
C LEU A 10 -31.48 3.60 16.84
N ARG A 11 -32.59 3.99 17.46
CA ARG A 11 -33.89 4.14 16.78
C ARG A 11 -33.86 5.21 15.69
N PHE A 12 -33.13 6.30 15.93
CA PHE A 12 -32.93 7.34 14.92
C PHE A 12 -32.15 6.84 13.71
N TYR A 13 -31.07 6.06 13.91
CA TYR A 13 -30.32 5.44 12.82
C TYR A 13 -31.14 4.40 12.08
N ALA A 14 -31.87 3.55 12.79
CA ALA A 14 -32.75 2.54 12.20
C ALA A 14 -33.82 3.19 11.30
N LYS A 15 -34.37 4.34 11.70
CA LYS A 15 -35.33 5.07 10.88
C LYS A 15 -34.69 5.71 9.64
N ARG A 16 -33.37 5.90 9.64
CA ARG A 16 -32.61 6.52 8.54
C ARG A 16 -31.66 5.57 7.82
N TRP A 17 -31.94 4.27 7.92
CA TRP A 17 -31.12 3.24 7.26
C TRP A 17 -30.94 3.48 5.77
N LEU A 18 -31.97 4.03 5.09
CA LEU A 18 -31.93 4.37 3.66
C LEU A 18 -30.87 5.45 3.36
N THR A 19 -30.73 6.46 4.23
CA THR A 19 -29.69 7.50 4.07
C THR A 19 -28.29 6.89 4.17
N ILE A 20 -28.09 5.94 5.09
CA ILE A 20 -26.83 5.21 5.27
C ILE A 20 -26.55 4.32 4.05
N ALA A 21 -27.59 3.63 3.55
CA ALA A 21 -27.46 2.78 2.35
C ALA A 21 -27.11 3.61 1.09
N ILE A 22 -27.73 4.78 0.92
CA ILE A 22 -27.40 5.70 -0.18
C ILE A 22 -25.96 6.20 -0.06
N ALA A 23 -25.49 6.56 1.14
CA ALA A 23 -24.10 6.96 1.35
C ALA A 23 -23.12 5.85 1.00
N ALA A 24 -23.39 4.60 1.40
CA ALA A 24 -22.59 3.44 1.02
C ALA A 24 -22.54 3.23 -0.51
N MET A 25 -23.68 3.41 -1.17
CA MET A 25 -23.79 3.27 -2.63
C MET A 25 -23.00 4.35 -3.37
N ILE A 26 -23.08 5.60 -2.92
CA ILE A 26 -22.28 6.71 -3.47
C ILE A 26 -20.79 6.43 -3.29
N GLY A 27 -20.36 5.99 -2.10
CA GLY A 27 -18.97 5.62 -1.84
C GLY A 27 -18.49 4.50 -2.75
N ALA A 28 -19.32 3.47 -2.98
CA ALA A 28 -19.01 2.38 -3.90
C ALA A 28 -18.86 2.89 -5.35
N ILE A 29 -19.74 3.75 -5.83
CA ILE A 29 -19.67 4.32 -7.18
C ILE A 29 -18.41 5.17 -7.36
N ILE A 30 -18.06 6.00 -6.38
CA ILE A 30 -16.82 6.80 -6.40
C ILE A 30 -15.60 5.88 -6.46
N SER A 31 -15.58 4.81 -5.65
CA SER A 31 -14.48 3.86 -5.63
C SER A 31 -14.33 3.11 -6.96
N ILE A 32 -15.43 2.66 -7.55
CA ILE A 32 -15.43 2.01 -8.86
C ILE A 32 -14.87 2.95 -9.93
N THR A 33 -15.36 4.19 -9.97
CA THR A 33 -14.90 5.19 -10.93
C THR A 33 -13.40 5.45 -10.77
N TYR A 34 -12.92 5.62 -9.56
CA TYR A 34 -11.48 5.82 -9.29
C TYR A 34 -10.64 4.61 -9.73
N THR A 35 -11.06 3.41 -9.34
CA THR A 35 -10.32 2.17 -9.60
C THR A 35 -10.19 1.86 -11.09
N TYR A 36 -11.25 2.07 -11.87
CA TYR A 36 -11.26 1.68 -13.30
C TYR A 36 -10.85 2.80 -14.26
N PHE A 37 -11.01 4.08 -13.88
CA PHE A 37 -10.77 5.20 -14.79
C PHE A 37 -9.56 6.06 -14.42
N ILE A 38 -9.13 6.06 -13.17
CA ILE A 38 -8.07 6.95 -12.70
C ILE A 38 -6.81 6.17 -12.30
N GLN A 39 -6.98 5.01 -11.65
CA GLN A 39 -5.85 4.25 -11.13
C GLN A 39 -5.09 3.55 -12.25
N GLN A 40 -3.82 3.90 -12.43
CA GLN A 40 -2.95 3.22 -13.38
C GLN A 40 -2.58 1.82 -12.87
N PRO A 41 -2.73 0.77 -13.69
CA PRO A 41 -2.34 -0.57 -13.30
C PRO A 41 -0.82 -0.68 -13.16
N GLN A 42 -0.36 -1.33 -12.08
CA GLN A 42 1.04 -1.63 -11.83
C GLN A 42 1.22 -3.16 -11.79
N TYR A 43 2.12 -3.66 -12.61
CA TYR A 43 2.41 -5.08 -12.73
C TYR A 43 3.71 -5.40 -12.00
N LYS A 44 3.63 -6.22 -10.96
CA LYS A 44 4.75 -6.57 -10.10
C LYS A 44 5.31 -7.92 -10.52
N SER A 45 6.53 -7.92 -11.08
CA SER A 45 7.36 -9.12 -11.25
C SER A 45 8.14 -9.38 -9.98
N SER A 46 8.33 -10.65 -9.63
CA SER A 46 9.03 -11.07 -8.42
C SER A 46 10.04 -12.18 -8.75
N ALA A 47 11.14 -12.21 -8.00
CA ALA A 47 12.18 -13.23 -8.10
C ALA A 47 12.76 -13.50 -6.72
N THR A 48 13.32 -14.70 -6.54
CA THR A 48 13.99 -15.11 -5.31
C THR A 48 15.45 -15.38 -5.62
N ILE A 49 16.37 -14.73 -4.90
CA ILE A 49 17.81 -14.91 -5.03
C ILE A 49 18.42 -15.41 -3.73
N LEU A 50 19.36 -16.34 -3.84
CA LEU A 50 20.15 -16.89 -2.75
C LEU A 50 21.57 -16.34 -2.83
N LEU A 51 22.07 -15.81 -1.71
CA LEU A 51 23.44 -15.34 -1.54
C LEU A 51 24.32 -16.47 -0.96
N VAL A 52 24.97 -17.23 -1.83
CA VAL A 52 25.79 -18.37 -1.41
C VAL A 52 27.16 -17.89 -0.92
N GLY A 53 27.54 -18.25 0.32
CA GLY A 53 28.81 -17.89 0.93
C GLY A 53 28.75 -16.60 1.74
N ALA A 54 27.59 -16.11 2.10
CA ALA A 54 27.45 -15.07 3.11
C ALA A 54 27.92 -15.63 4.45
N ASP A 55 29.00 -15.02 5.01
CA ASP A 55 29.63 -15.50 6.22
C ASP A 55 28.76 -15.20 7.46
N HIS A 56 28.22 -16.25 8.08
CA HIS A 56 27.42 -16.16 9.31
C HIS A 56 28.24 -16.28 10.60
N SER A 57 29.55 -16.19 10.50
CA SER A 57 30.48 -16.49 11.60
C SER A 57 30.35 -15.59 12.83
N SER A 58 29.54 -14.54 12.76
CA SER A 58 29.13 -13.75 13.93
C SER A 58 27.68 -13.29 13.76
N SER A 59 26.83 -13.65 14.70
CA SER A 59 25.37 -13.43 14.68
C SER A 59 24.89 -12.02 14.38
N ASN A 60 25.75 -11.00 14.58
CA ASN A 60 25.45 -9.61 14.25
C ASN A 60 26.02 -9.16 12.90
N GLN A 61 27.10 -9.79 12.41
CA GLN A 61 27.81 -9.38 11.21
C GLN A 61 27.14 -9.94 9.93
N GLY A 62 26.56 -11.15 9.99
CA GLY A 62 25.80 -11.73 8.88
C GLY A 62 24.56 -10.89 8.51
N SER A 63 23.84 -10.41 9.52
CA SER A 63 22.68 -9.53 9.29
C SER A 63 23.05 -8.18 8.67
N VAL A 64 24.18 -7.60 9.05
CA VAL A 64 24.70 -6.35 8.48
C VAL A 64 25.10 -6.56 7.01
N THR A 65 25.75 -7.68 6.70
CA THR A 65 26.17 -8.00 5.34
C THR A 65 24.96 -8.17 4.41
N LEU A 66 23.94 -8.92 4.82
CA LEU A 66 22.71 -9.10 4.04
C LEU A 66 21.96 -7.80 3.79
N ASN A 67 21.88 -6.94 4.81
CA ASN A 67 21.26 -5.62 4.66
C ASN A 67 22.02 -4.72 3.66
N ASN A 68 23.34 -4.86 3.56
CA ASN A 68 24.14 -4.14 2.56
C ASN A 68 23.80 -4.60 1.14
N TYR A 69 23.61 -5.91 0.92
CA TYR A 69 23.17 -6.43 -0.36
C TYR A 69 21.75 -5.98 -0.74
N VAL A 70 20.82 -5.96 0.21
CA VAL A 70 19.46 -5.40 0.02
C VAL A 70 19.54 -3.93 -0.39
N LYS A 71 20.36 -3.12 0.29
CA LYS A 71 20.59 -1.71 -0.05
C LYS A 71 21.28 -1.52 -1.39
N LEU A 72 22.22 -2.38 -1.71
CA LEU A 72 22.91 -2.35 -3.01
C LEU A 72 21.92 -2.59 -4.15
N PHE A 73 21.01 -3.57 -4.03
CA PHE A 73 20.04 -3.89 -5.06
C PHE A 73 19.18 -2.69 -5.47
N THR A 74 18.75 -1.88 -4.50
CA THR A 74 17.91 -0.68 -4.75
C THR A 74 18.72 0.60 -4.98
N SER A 75 20.05 0.51 -5.04
CA SER A 75 20.93 1.67 -5.20
C SER A 75 21.00 2.17 -6.65
N ARG A 76 21.42 3.42 -6.84
CA ARG A 76 21.73 3.99 -8.15
C ARG A 76 22.76 3.16 -8.91
N ARG A 77 23.70 2.57 -8.19
CA ARG A 77 24.77 1.76 -8.80
C ARG A 77 24.22 0.57 -9.58
N VAL A 78 23.08 0.02 -9.16
CA VAL A 78 22.39 -1.07 -9.86
C VAL A 78 21.32 -0.51 -10.80
N LEU A 79 20.48 0.40 -10.34
CA LEU A 79 19.29 0.83 -11.08
C LEU A 79 19.57 1.83 -12.22
N ASP A 80 20.59 2.72 -12.11
CA ASP A 80 20.93 3.63 -13.22
C ASP A 80 21.40 2.87 -14.49
N PRO A 81 22.29 1.85 -14.40
CA PRO A 81 22.58 1.00 -15.55
C PRO A 81 21.36 0.23 -16.09
N VAL A 82 20.45 -0.23 -15.22
CA VAL A 82 19.22 -0.92 -15.65
C VAL A 82 18.34 0.01 -16.49
N ILE A 83 18.16 1.26 -16.07
CA ILE A 83 17.41 2.27 -16.83
C ILE A 83 18.05 2.48 -18.20
N THR A 84 19.37 2.71 -18.23
CA THR A 84 20.11 3.02 -19.46
C THR A 84 20.13 1.83 -20.44
N ASN A 85 20.37 0.62 -19.93
CA ASN A 85 20.49 -0.57 -20.78
C ASN A 85 19.16 -1.06 -21.37
N ASN A 86 18.03 -0.66 -20.76
CA ASN A 86 16.71 -1.05 -21.22
C ASN A 86 15.93 0.12 -21.86
N ASP A 87 16.57 1.28 -22.11
CA ASP A 87 15.94 2.49 -22.63
C ASP A 87 14.65 2.86 -21.88
N TYR A 88 14.66 2.64 -20.54
CA TYR A 88 13.48 2.87 -19.71
C TYR A 88 13.24 4.36 -19.49
N SER A 89 12.02 4.80 -19.75
CA SER A 89 11.68 6.24 -19.80
C SER A 89 11.58 6.92 -18.42
N GLU A 90 11.43 6.13 -17.34
CA GLU A 90 11.29 6.66 -15.99
C GLU A 90 12.67 6.90 -15.35
N ASP A 91 12.69 7.85 -14.41
CA ASP A 91 13.91 8.19 -13.66
C ASP A 91 14.23 7.17 -12.55
N TYR A 92 15.43 7.31 -11.98
CA TYR A 92 15.85 6.48 -10.84
C TYR A 92 14.89 6.55 -9.66
N LYS A 93 14.34 7.72 -9.36
CA LYS A 93 13.47 7.90 -8.18
C LYS A 93 12.19 7.10 -8.32
N THR A 94 11.60 7.11 -9.50
CA THR A 94 10.40 6.33 -9.82
C THR A 94 10.71 4.85 -9.81
N LEU A 95 11.78 4.41 -10.48
CA LEU A 95 12.15 2.99 -10.52
C LEU A 95 12.51 2.47 -9.13
N SER A 96 13.29 3.22 -8.36
CA SER A 96 13.65 2.84 -6.98
C SER A 96 12.44 2.74 -6.05
N GLY A 97 11.47 3.64 -6.20
CA GLY A 97 10.19 3.58 -5.45
C GLY A 97 9.34 2.37 -5.81
N ASN A 98 9.50 1.84 -7.02
CA ASN A 98 8.79 0.69 -7.55
C ASN A 98 9.60 -0.62 -7.45
N THR A 99 10.79 -0.59 -6.85
CA THR A 99 11.68 -1.73 -6.64
C THR A 99 11.73 -2.07 -5.15
N THR A 100 11.55 -3.35 -4.83
CA THR A 100 11.65 -3.85 -3.47
C THR A 100 12.70 -4.96 -3.40
N ALA A 101 13.53 -4.93 -2.36
CA ALA A 101 14.42 -6.01 -2.01
C ALA A 101 14.29 -6.26 -0.50
N GLU A 102 13.98 -7.48 -0.12
CA GLU A 102 13.76 -7.85 1.28
C GLU A 102 14.45 -9.17 1.61
N ASN A 103 15.20 -9.18 2.71
CA ASN A 103 15.78 -10.41 3.22
C ASN A 103 14.72 -11.24 3.94
N VAL A 104 14.67 -12.53 3.63
CA VAL A 104 13.86 -13.50 4.38
C VAL A 104 14.58 -13.79 5.69
N LYS A 105 13.95 -13.43 6.82
CA LYS A 105 14.55 -13.51 8.16
C LYS A 105 15.22 -14.88 8.41
N ASN A 106 16.44 -14.82 8.92
CA ASN A 106 17.28 -15.98 9.26
C ASN A 106 17.66 -16.86 8.06
N THR A 107 17.71 -16.30 6.85
CA THR A 107 18.14 -17.00 5.64
C THR A 107 19.04 -16.11 4.79
N ASP A 108 19.75 -16.70 3.83
CA ASP A 108 20.53 -15.99 2.81
C ASP A 108 19.71 -15.64 1.57
N ILE A 109 18.40 -15.68 1.70
CA ILE A 109 17.47 -15.43 0.62
C ILE A 109 17.03 -13.96 0.63
N ILE A 110 17.07 -13.36 -0.55
CA ILE A 110 16.49 -12.03 -0.79
C ILE A 110 15.36 -12.17 -1.81
N ASN A 111 14.17 -11.77 -1.43
CA ASN A 111 13.05 -11.57 -2.34
C ASN A 111 13.18 -10.21 -2.99
N VAL A 112 13.21 -10.19 -4.31
CA VAL A 112 13.29 -8.96 -5.10
C VAL A 112 12.08 -8.82 -5.98
N SER A 113 11.63 -7.61 -6.18
CA SER A 113 10.50 -7.35 -7.07
C SER A 113 10.58 -5.96 -7.69
N MET A 114 9.96 -5.82 -8.85
CA MET A 114 9.90 -4.57 -9.59
C MET A 114 8.51 -4.40 -10.21
N SER A 115 7.96 -3.22 -10.07
CA SER A 115 6.62 -2.88 -10.57
C SER A 115 6.72 -1.84 -11.67
N THR A 116 6.01 -2.07 -12.79
CA THR A 116 5.89 -1.10 -13.89
C THR A 116 4.48 -1.14 -14.47
N SER A 117 4.17 -0.22 -15.37
CA SER A 117 2.88 -0.18 -16.08
C SER A 117 2.70 -1.32 -17.11
N ASN A 118 3.77 -2.08 -17.41
CA ASN A 118 3.73 -3.17 -18.39
C ASN A 118 4.32 -4.46 -17.79
N PRO A 119 3.59 -5.60 -17.86
CA PRO A 119 4.04 -6.85 -17.24
C PRO A 119 5.32 -7.42 -17.83
N LYS A 120 5.56 -7.24 -19.13
CA LYS A 120 6.81 -7.70 -19.78
C LYS A 120 7.98 -6.82 -19.39
N THR A 121 7.78 -5.51 -19.30
CA THR A 121 8.79 -4.55 -18.87
C THR A 121 9.20 -4.80 -17.42
N SER A 122 8.25 -5.06 -16.52
CA SER A 122 8.59 -5.35 -15.12
C SER A 122 9.48 -6.60 -14.97
N LYS A 123 9.21 -7.66 -15.75
CA LYS A 123 10.07 -8.84 -15.80
C LYS A 123 11.45 -8.50 -16.36
N ALA A 124 11.52 -7.87 -17.52
CA ALA A 124 12.80 -7.56 -18.19
C ALA A 124 13.70 -6.66 -17.33
N LEU A 125 13.14 -5.63 -16.70
CA LEU A 125 13.89 -4.76 -15.80
C LEU A 125 14.33 -5.49 -14.54
N LEU A 126 13.53 -6.39 -13.97
CA LEU A 126 13.92 -7.18 -12.81
C LEU A 126 15.05 -8.14 -13.14
N GLU A 127 15.01 -8.83 -14.29
CA GLU A 127 16.08 -9.70 -14.76
C GLU A 127 17.37 -8.91 -15.00
N SER A 128 17.28 -7.74 -15.64
CA SER A 128 18.42 -6.82 -15.84
C SER A 128 18.99 -6.33 -14.50
N ALA A 129 18.12 -6.04 -13.51
CA ALA A 129 18.54 -5.61 -12.18
C ALA A 129 19.28 -6.73 -11.42
N ILE A 130 18.86 -7.98 -11.55
CA ILE A 130 19.56 -9.14 -10.94
C ILE A 130 20.95 -9.32 -11.56
N GLN A 131 21.08 -9.20 -12.89
CA GLN A 131 22.37 -9.30 -13.59
C GLN A 131 23.30 -8.15 -13.19
N GLU A 132 22.80 -6.92 -13.18
CA GLU A 132 23.61 -5.76 -12.80
C GLU A 132 23.98 -5.80 -11.30
N PHE A 133 23.10 -6.29 -10.44
CA PHE A 133 23.39 -6.50 -9.03
C PHE A 133 24.53 -7.51 -8.82
N GLU A 134 24.55 -8.63 -9.57
CA GLU A 134 25.65 -9.59 -9.52
C GLU A 134 26.97 -8.93 -9.94
N LYS A 135 26.96 -8.20 -11.04
CA LYS A 135 28.14 -7.49 -11.56
C LYS A 135 28.65 -6.45 -10.57
N GLN A 136 27.77 -5.64 -9.99
CA GLN A 136 28.15 -4.61 -9.03
C GLN A 136 28.60 -5.19 -7.69
N SER A 137 28.01 -6.31 -7.26
CA SER A 137 28.47 -7.05 -6.09
C SER A 137 29.91 -7.55 -6.28
N LYS A 138 30.22 -8.18 -7.41
CA LYS A 138 31.59 -8.61 -7.75
C LYS A 138 32.56 -7.44 -7.83
N SER A 139 32.13 -6.31 -8.39
CA SER A 139 32.97 -5.10 -8.49
C SER A 139 33.30 -4.48 -7.12
N LEU A 140 32.37 -4.53 -6.15
CA LEU A 140 32.55 -3.95 -4.83
C LEU A 140 33.33 -4.85 -3.87
N TYR A 141 33.05 -6.12 -3.89
CA TYR A 141 33.57 -7.08 -2.89
C TYR A 141 34.66 -8.00 -3.44
N GLY A 142 34.94 -7.97 -4.76
CA GLY A 142 35.97 -8.77 -5.39
C GLY A 142 35.80 -10.27 -5.12
N ASN A 143 36.89 -10.93 -4.71
CA ASN A 143 36.87 -12.37 -4.37
C ASN A 143 36.06 -12.70 -3.10
N SER A 144 35.75 -11.69 -2.27
CA SER A 144 34.89 -11.83 -1.09
C SER A 144 33.39 -11.62 -1.41
N SER A 145 33.06 -11.45 -2.70
CA SER A 145 31.65 -11.34 -3.10
C SER A 145 30.94 -12.68 -2.91
N VAL A 146 29.68 -12.60 -2.43
CA VAL A 146 28.81 -13.78 -2.40
C VAL A 146 28.47 -14.20 -3.84
N LYS A 147 28.33 -15.50 -4.05
CA LYS A 147 27.76 -15.99 -5.31
C LYS A 147 26.25 -15.81 -5.28
N ILE A 148 25.72 -15.11 -6.28
CA ILE A 148 24.29 -14.92 -6.43
C ILE A 148 23.74 -16.08 -7.25
N SER A 149 22.75 -16.79 -6.70
CA SER A 149 22.03 -17.87 -7.36
C SER A 149 20.55 -17.54 -7.41
N VAL A 150 19.98 -17.56 -8.61
CA VAL A 150 18.54 -17.35 -8.79
C VAL A 150 17.83 -18.63 -8.40
N VAL A 151 16.99 -18.57 -7.39
CA VAL A 151 16.15 -19.70 -6.92
C VAL A 151 14.86 -19.72 -7.73
N ASP A 152 14.15 -18.59 -7.76
CA ASP A 152 12.95 -18.39 -8.58
C ASP A 152 13.23 -17.25 -9.56
N SER A 153 13.09 -17.53 -10.85
CA SER A 153 13.27 -16.52 -11.89
C SER A 153 12.13 -15.52 -11.90
N ALA A 154 12.41 -14.32 -12.41
CA ALA A 154 11.39 -13.29 -12.59
C ALA A 154 10.22 -13.80 -13.44
N ASP A 155 9.02 -13.65 -12.94
CA ASP A 155 7.79 -14.06 -13.63
C ASP A 155 7.15 -12.89 -14.41
N ILE A 156 6.28 -13.25 -15.38
CA ILE A 156 5.39 -12.27 -16.00
C ILE A 156 4.13 -12.24 -15.16
N PRO A 157 3.80 -11.10 -14.50
CA PRO A 157 2.62 -11.02 -13.66
C PRO A 157 1.33 -11.15 -14.49
N ASN A 158 0.41 -12.00 -14.03
CA ASN A 158 -0.86 -12.27 -14.71
C ASN A 158 -1.91 -11.16 -14.54
N GLY A 159 -1.66 -10.20 -13.65
CA GLY A 159 -2.59 -9.09 -13.38
C GLY A 159 -1.93 -7.97 -12.59
N PRO A 160 -2.58 -6.81 -12.48
CA PRO A 160 -2.06 -5.69 -11.72
C PRO A 160 -2.03 -5.99 -10.22
N SER A 161 -0.93 -5.63 -9.57
CA SER A 161 -0.71 -5.87 -8.14
C SER A 161 -1.38 -4.82 -7.23
N ASN A 162 -1.59 -3.62 -7.75
CA ASN A 162 -2.15 -2.48 -7.01
C ASN A 162 -3.67 -2.35 -7.10
N ILE A 163 -4.32 -3.05 -8.05
CA ILE A 163 -5.76 -2.99 -8.25
C ILE A 163 -6.41 -4.21 -7.59
N LYS A 164 -7.06 -3.99 -6.45
CA LYS A 164 -7.85 -4.98 -5.71
C LYS A 164 -9.30 -4.47 -5.56
N PRO A 165 -10.15 -4.59 -6.59
CA PRO A 165 -11.43 -3.89 -6.66
C PRO A 165 -12.31 -4.15 -5.45
N LEU A 166 -12.47 -5.41 -5.05
CA LEU A 166 -13.32 -5.78 -3.91
C LEU A 166 -12.87 -5.16 -2.58
N GLN A 167 -11.55 -5.13 -2.34
CA GLN A 167 -11.01 -4.53 -1.13
C GLN A 167 -11.15 -2.99 -1.15
N GLN A 168 -10.87 -2.36 -2.27
CA GLN A 168 -10.96 -0.91 -2.43
C GLN A 168 -12.41 -0.43 -2.31
N ILE A 169 -13.34 -1.08 -3.01
CA ILE A 169 -14.77 -0.75 -2.94
C ILE A 169 -15.30 -0.95 -1.53
N GLY A 170 -14.97 -2.07 -0.89
CA GLY A 170 -15.40 -2.35 0.48
C GLY A 170 -14.89 -1.34 1.49
N LEU A 171 -13.63 -0.93 1.39
CA LEU A 171 -13.02 0.04 2.30
C LEU A 171 -13.64 1.43 2.14
N VAL A 172 -13.82 1.90 0.89
CA VAL A 172 -14.42 3.23 0.64
C VAL A 172 -15.91 3.23 1.01
N ALA A 173 -16.65 2.16 0.74
CA ALA A 173 -18.05 2.04 1.18
C ALA A 173 -18.16 2.07 2.71
N ALA A 174 -17.29 1.35 3.43
CA ALA A 174 -17.27 1.38 4.90
C ALA A 174 -16.93 2.77 5.46
N ALA A 175 -15.95 3.46 4.86
CA ALA A 175 -15.60 4.83 5.22
C ALA A 175 -16.76 5.80 4.99
N SER A 176 -17.50 5.64 3.88
CA SER A 176 -18.68 6.45 3.56
C SER A 176 -19.82 6.23 4.57
N VAL A 177 -20.03 4.98 4.99
CA VAL A 177 -20.99 4.65 6.06
C VAL A 177 -20.58 5.31 7.38
N ALA A 178 -19.31 5.20 7.77
CA ALA A 178 -18.81 5.84 9.00
C ALA A 178 -19.02 7.36 8.99
N LEU A 179 -18.71 8.00 7.85
CA LEU A 179 -18.95 9.44 7.68
C LEU A 179 -20.45 9.79 7.78
N ALA A 180 -21.32 9.00 7.15
CA ALA A 180 -22.76 9.22 7.22
C ALA A 180 -23.30 9.08 8.65
N VAL A 181 -22.80 8.11 9.43
CA VAL A 181 -23.17 7.93 10.84
C VAL A 181 -22.73 9.13 11.66
N ILE A 182 -21.54 9.66 11.46
CA ILE A 182 -21.04 10.86 12.15
C ILE A 182 -21.91 12.08 11.81
N VAL A 183 -22.21 12.30 10.54
CA VAL A 183 -23.06 13.41 10.10
C VAL A 183 -24.47 13.30 10.69
N LEU A 184 -25.06 12.09 10.68
CA LEU A 184 -26.37 11.85 11.28
C LEU A 184 -26.35 12.05 12.80
N PHE A 185 -25.25 11.76 13.49
CA PHE A 185 -25.08 12.04 14.91
C PHE A 185 -25.17 13.56 15.19
N PHE A 186 -24.45 14.38 14.43
CA PHE A 186 -24.53 15.84 14.58
C PHE A 186 -25.91 16.38 14.25
N ILE A 187 -26.61 15.81 13.26
CA ILE A 187 -28.00 16.19 12.95
C ILE A 187 -28.95 15.82 14.10
N TYR A 188 -28.75 14.66 14.73
CA TYR A 188 -29.52 14.24 15.88
C TYR A 188 -29.33 15.18 17.07
N ASP A 189 -28.08 15.47 17.42
CA ASP A 189 -27.71 16.35 18.52
C ASP A 189 -28.25 17.77 18.31
N TYR A 190 -28.09 18.33 17.11
CA TYR A 190 -28.61 19.64 16.75
C TYR A 190 -30.14 19.70 16.89
N ARG A 191 -30.87 18.70 16.40
CA ARG A 191 -32.35 18.64 16.51
C ARG A 191 -32.81 18.52 17.94
N LYS A 192 -32.16 17.72 18.75
CA LYS A 192 -32.45 17.55 20.17
C LYS A 192 -32.27 18.89 20.92
N SER A 193 -31.17 19.59 20.66
CA SER A 193 -30.87 20.90 21.23
C SER A 193 -31.94 21.95 20.90
N GLN A 194 -32.42 21.97 19.64
CA GLN A 194 -33.49 22.90 19.22
C GLN A 194 -34.83 22.61 19.92
N LEU A 195 -35.20 21.34 20.07
CA LEU A 195 -36.43 20.93 20.76
C LEU A 195 -36.39 21.34 22.24
N THR A 196 -35.25 21.15 22.90
CA THR A 196 -35.07 21.55 24.31
C THR A 196 -35.14 23.09 24.50
N ALA A 197 -34.60 23.84 23.54
CA ALA A 197 -34.65 25.29 23.56
C ALA A 197 -36.11 25.85 23.42
N GLN A 198 -36.94 25.17 22.65
CA GLN A 198 -38.37 25.55 22.48
C GLN A 198 -39.25 25.13 23.67
N THR A 199 -38.86 24.11 24.43
CA THR A 199 -39.63 23.56 25.55
C THR A 199 -39.34 24.27 26.88
N LYS A 200 -38.31 25.16 26.96
CA LYS A 200 -38.11 26.02 28.13
C LYS A 200 -39.29 26.96 28.26
N PRO A 201 -40.13 26.82 29.28
CA PRO A 201 -41.32 27.69 29.43
C PRO A 201 -40.88 29.13 29.57
N LYS A 202 -41.65 30.06 28.94
CA LYS A 202 -41.62 31.51 29.21
C LYS A 202 -42.12 31.78 30.63
N ILE A 203 -41.43 31.27 31.65
CA ILE A 203 -41.67 31.61 33.05
C ILE A 203 -40.69 32.75 33.38
N ALA A 204 -41.06 33.97 33.06
CA ALA A 204 -40.60 35.18 33.73
C ALA A 204 -41.22 36.43 33.05
N LYS A 205 -42.49 36.61 33.22
CA LYS A 205 -43.08 37.96 33.14
C LYS A 205 -44.36 38.00 33.99
N TYR A 206 -44.19 37.84 35.28
CA TYR A 206 -45.13 38.39 36.30
C TYR A 206 -44.34 38.52 37.61
N ASN A 207 -43.68 39.66 37.75
CA ASN A 207 -43.53 40.41 38.98
C ASN A 207 -43.18 41.84 38.61
#